data_5b47d41bce64eb0f1a860c5b960141c2
#
_entry.id   5b47d41bce64eb0f1a860c5b960141c2
#
_cell.length_a   1.000
_cell.length_b   1.000
_cell.length_c   1.000
_cell.angle_alpha   90.00
_cell.angle_beta   90.00
_cell.angle_gamma   90.00
#
_symmetry.space_group_name_H-M   'P 1'
#
loop_
_entity.id
_entity.type
_entity.pdbx_description
1 polymer ?
#
loop_
_entity_poly.entity_id
_entity_poly.type
_entity_poly.pdbx_seq_one_letter_code
_entity_poly.pdbx_strand_id
1 'polypeptide(L)'
;LHRLIRRQRQMCIRDSIKGIEDALQAAYPDWSVRRAFTAQIIINHVQARDGEKIDNMQQALDRAVANGVKNLIVQPTHLMHGAEYDEMNEMLDQYRDKFESVAVAEPLLGEVGADASVINADKEAVAKAVTAAAVKEAGYDSAAAAAADKTAFVFMGHGTSHTAKVSYSQMQTTMQSLGYDNVFIGTVEGEPEETSCEAVIEAVKAAGYTKVILRPLMVVAGDHANNDMAGEDADSWLSQFTAAGCFENVDCQISGLGRIADVQQLYIAHTKAAMDLLNG
;
A
#
# COMPACT_ATOMS: atom_id res chain seq x y z
N LEU A 1 -22.79 15.01 9.31
CA LEU A 1 -22.03 14.36 8.23
C LEU A 1 -20.51 14.49 8.44
N HIS A 2 -19.97 15.71 8.61
CA HIS A 2 -18.51 15.93 8.80
C HIS A 2 -17.88 15.16 9.98
N ARG A 3 -18.61 14.94 11.08
CA ARG A 3 -18.11 14.12 12.20
C ARG A 3 -18.07 12.61 11.93
N LEU A 4 -18.96 12.09 11.09
CA LEU A 4 -19.00 10.68 10.67
C LEU A 4 -17.86 10.39 9.69
N ILE A 5 -17.63 11.27 8.71
CA ILE A 5 -16.54 11.15 7.72
C ILE A 5 -15.17 11.22 8.42
N ARG A 6 -14.99 12.14 9.39
CA ARG A 6 -13.76 12.20 10.20
C ARG A 6 -13.51 10.93 11.03
N ARG A 7 -14.56 10.31 11.61
CA ARG A 7 -14.42 9.03 12.33
C ARG A 7 -14.05 7.86 11.40
N GLN A 8 -14.60 7.80 10.20
CA GLN A 8 -14.22 6.77 9.21
C GLN A 8 -12.76 6.92 8.78
N ARG A 9 -12.28 8.14 8.51
CA ARG A 9 -10.85 8.40 8.20
C ARG A 9 -9.91 7.96 9.33
N GLN A 10 -10.27 8.21 10.59
CA GLN A 10 -9.49 7.77 11.76
C GLN A 10 -9.41 6.25 11.89
N MET A 11 -10.49 5.54 11.61
CA MET A 11 -10.54 4.08 11.67
C MET A 11 -9.65 3.46 10.58
N CYS A 12 -9.62 4.01 9.36
CA CYS A 12 -8.84 3.42 8.27
C CYS A 12 -7.33 3.43 8.53
N ILE A 13 -6.75 4.55 9.01
CA ILE A 13 -5.30 4.64 9.30
C ILE A 13 -4.93 3.71 10.46
N ARG A 14 -5.68 3.77 11.56
CA ARG A 14 -5.43 2.93 12.73
C ARG A 14 -5.59 1.45 12.41
N ASP A 15 -6.65 1.07 11.73
CA ASP A 15 -6.98 -0.32 11.46
C ASP A 15 -5.98 -0.98 10.50
N SER A 16 -5.48 -0.25 9.49
CA SER A 16 -4.54 -0.81 8.52
C SER A 16 -3.18 -1.12 9.16
N ILE A 17 -2.56 -0.13 9.82
CA ILE A 17 -1.26 -0.32 10.48
C ILE A 17 -1.40 -1.25 11.68
N LYS A 18 -2.44 -1.05 12.50
CA LYS A 18 -2.69 -1.92 13.64
C LYS A 18 -2.94 -3.37 13.23
N GLY A 19 -3.61 -3.61 12.11
CA GLY A 19 -3.81 -4.96 11.59
C GLY A 19 -2.49 -5.67 11.29
N ILE A 20 -1.53 -4.97 10.69
CA ILE A 20 -0.19 -5.51 10.43
C ILE A 20 0.56 -5.75 11.74
N GLU A 21 0.55 -4.78 12.67
CA GLU A 21 1.22 -4.91 13.97
C GLU A 21 0.66 -6.06 14.81
N ASP A 22 -0.66 -6.18 14.88
CA ASP A 22 -1.31 -7.27 15.63
C ASP A 22 -0.98 -8.63 15.01
N ALA A 23 -0.93 -8.71 13.66
CA ALA A 23 -0.56 -9.94 12.96
C ALA A 23 0.91 -10.32 13.21
N LEU A 24 1.83 -9.36 13.16
CA LEU A 24 3.24 -9.56 13.49
C LEU A 24 3.42 -9.96 14.97
N GLN A 25 2.77 -9.27 15.91
CA GLN A 25 2.88 -9.60 17.34
C GLN A 25 2.30 -10.97 17.65
N ALA A 26 1.23 -11.38 16.95
CA ALA A 26 0.66 -12.72 17.11
C ALA A 26 1.56 -13.82 16.54
N ALA A 27 2.22 -13.55 15.40
CA ALA A 27 3.15 -14.48 14.77
C ALA A 27 4.47 -14.64 15.56
N TYR A 28 4.91 -13.56 16.21
CA TYR A 28 6.19 -13.49 16.93
C TYR A 28 6.00 -13.01 18.38
N PRO A 29 5.35 -13.81 19.26
CA PRO A 29 4.98 -13.37 20.61
C PRO A 29 6.19 -13.07 21.52
N ASP A 30 7.34 -13.63 21.22
CA ASP A 30 8.59 -13.40 21.97
C ASP A 30 9.31 -12.10 21.56
N TRP A 31 8.84 -11.44 20.52
CA TRP A 31 9.37 -10.17 20.03
C TRP A 31 8.47 -9.00 20.43
N SER A 32 9.08 -7.84 20.64
CA SER A 32 8.34 -6.61 20.93
C SER A 32 8.14 -5.81 19.65
N VAL A 33 6.93 -5.78 19.13
CA VAL A 33 6.57 -4.96 17.97
C VAL A 33 6.40 -3.51 18.41
N ARG A 34 7.07 -2.59 17.72
CA ARG A 34 7.03 -1.15 17.97
C ARG A 34 6.90 -0.41 16.64
N ARG A 35 6.14 0.68 16.68
CA ARG A 35 5.90 1.55 15.52
C ARG A 35 6.88 2.71 15.50
N ALA A 36 7.38 3.03 14.30
CA ALA A 36 8.00 4.30 13.97
C ALA A 36 7.42 4.84 12.65
N PHE A 37 7.33 6.14 12.50
CA PHE A 37 6.91 6.76 11.25
C PHE A 37 8.11 7.41 10.56
N THR A 38 8.17 7.27 9.24
CA THR A 38 9.18 7.91 8.39
C THR A 38 8.82 9.36 8.06
N ALA A 39 7.54 9.67 7.90
CA ALA A 39 7.05 10.99 7.51
C ALA A 39 6.73 11.89 8.72
N GLN A 40 7.57 12.90 8.99
CA GLN A 40 7.37 13.84 10.10
C GLN A 40 6.05 14.61 10.00
N ILE A 41 5.59 14.93 8.79
CA ILE A 41 4.32 15.64 8.57
C ILE A 41 3.13 14.82 9.07
N ILE A 42 3.17 13.50 8.88
CA ILE A 42 2.12 12.58 9.36
C ILE A 42 2.13 12.48 10.88
N ILE A 43 3.32 12.42 11.50
CA ILE A 43 3.47 12.46 12.97
C ILE A 43 2.81 13.71 13.54
N ASN A 44 3.12 14.86 12.96
CA ASN A 44 2.57 16.15 13.40
C ASN A 44 1.03 16.19 13.26
N HIS A 45 0.50 15.68 12.15
CA HIS A 45 -0.95 15.59 11.92
C HIS A 45 -1.64 14.66 12.94
N VAL A 46 -1.08 13.48 13.21
CA VAL A 46 -1.62 12.52 14.17
C VAL A 46 -1.58 13.13 15.60
N GLN A 47 -0.46 13.75 15.96
CA GLN A 47 -0.33 14.40 17.26
C GLN A 47 -1.33 15.55 17.43
N ALA A 48 -1.47 16.43 16.44
CA ALA A 48 -2.40 17.55 16.48
C ALA A 48 -3.87 17.11 16.54
N ARG A 49 -4.20 16.02 15.84
CA ARG A 49 -5.57 15.51 15.75
C ARG A 49 -5.98 14.65 16.94
N ASP A 50 -5.10 13.71 17.35
CA ASP A 50 -5.42 12.64 18.31
C ASP A 50 -4.71 12.79 19.66
N GLY A 51 -3.73 13.71 19.76
CA GLY A 51 -2.85 13.86 20.92
C GLY A 51 -1.88 12.67 21.09
N GLU A 52 -1.82 11.76 20.13
CA GLU A 52 -0.95 10.59 20.18
C GLU A 52 0.48 10.96 19.79
N LYS A 53 1.44 10.59 20.63
CA LYS A 53 2.86 10.78 20.35
C LYS A 53 3.39 9.51 19.69
N ILE A 54 3.84 9.66 18.45
CA ILE A 54 4.44 8.58 17.67
C ILE A 54 5.90 8.93 17.46
N ASP A 55 6.79 7.98 17.72
CA ASP A 55 8.21 8.16 17.46
C ASP A 55 8.47 8.23 15.95
N ASN A 56 9.33 9.13 15.53
CA ASN A 56 9.96 9.02 14.22
C ASN A 56 11.05 7.93 14.26
N MET A 57 11.63 7.62 13.09
CA MET A 57 12.63 6.55 12.98
C MET A 57 13.80 6.73 13.95
N GLN A 58 14.37 7.94 14.05
CA GLN A 58 15.48 8.24 14.96
C GLN A 58 15.09 8.02 16.42
N GLN A 59 13.94 8.55 16.84
CA GLN A 59 13.47 8.43 18.22
C GLN A 59 13.21 6.97 18.60
N ALA A 60 12.68 6.17 17.67
CA ALA A 60 12.47 4.75 17.88
C ALA A 60 13.79 3.99 18.03
N LEU A 61 14.79 4.28 17.22
CA LEU A 61 16.13 3.69 17.30
C LEU A 61 16.85 4.10 18.58
N ASP A 62 16.81 5.38 18.97
CA ASP A 62 17.38 5.87 20.24
C ASP A 62 16.73 5.15 21.43
N ARG A 63 15.42 4.96 21.40
CA ARG A 63 14.69 4.24 22.45
C ARG A 63 15.04 2.75 22.47
N ALA A 64 15.22 2.12 21.32
CA ALA A 64 15.66 0.73 21.24
C ALA A 64 17.05 0.54 21.86
N VAL A 65 17.99 1.43 21.55
CA VAL A 65 19.33 1.43 22.15
C VAL A 65 19.27 1.64 23.66
N ALA A 66 18.51 2.65 24.12
CA ALA A 66 18.36 2.96 25.55
C ALA A 66 17.72 1.80 26.33
N ASN A 67 16.86 1.01 25.71
CA ASN A 67 16.23 -0.16 26.30
C ASN A 67 17.09 -1.43 26.21
N GLY A 68 18.31 -1.35 25.66
CA GLY A 68 19.23 -2.49 25.57
C GLY A 68 18.77 -3.57 24.57
N VAL A 69 18.04 -3.18 23.53
CA VAL A 69 17.67 -4.11 22.45
C VAL A 69 18.95 -4.61 21.79
N LYS A 70 19.08 -5.92 21.63
CA LYS A 70 20.25 -6.58 21.05
C LYS A 70 20.05 -6.90 19.59
N ASN A 71 18.92 -7.48 19.26
CA ASN A 71 18.57 -7.91 17.91
C ASN A 71 17.42 -7.03 17.41
N LEU A 72 17.63 -6.36 16.29
CA LEU A 72 16.66 -5.47 15.68
C LEU A 72 16.24 -6.00 14.31
N ILE A 73 14.93 -6.09 14.10
CA ILE A 73 14.35 -6.29 12.77
C ILE A 73 13.53 -5.07 12.42
N VAL A 74 13.80 -4.49 11.28
CA VAL A 74 13.01 -3.41 10.71
C VAL A 74 12.12 -3.98 9.62
N GLN A 75 10.80 -3.96 9.84
CA GLN A 75 9.80 -4.31 8.83
C GLN A 75 9.22 -3.01 8.25
N PRO A 76 9.67 -2.59 7.05
CA PRO A 76 9.04 -1.46 6.39
C PRO A 76 7.63 -1.83 5.96
N THR A 77 6.67 -0.97 6.29
CA THR A 77 5.30 -1.09 5.78
C THR A 77 5.10 -0.30 4.48
N HIS A 78 6.19 0.06 3.83
CA HIS A 78 6.20 0.67 2.50
C HIS A 78 5.67 -0.31 1.44
N LEU A 79 5.14 0.23 0.36
CA LEU A 79 4.69 -0.57 -0.78
C LEU A 79 5.88 -1.15 -1.55
N MET A 80 6.95 -0.36 -1.74
CA MET A 80 8.10 -0.67 -2.59
C MET A 80 9.40 -0.04 -2.06
N HIS A 81 10.54 -0.34 -2.69
CA HIS A 81 11.86 0.27 -2.47
C HIS A 81 11.91 1.70 -3.05
N GLY A 82 11.10 2.61 -2.49
CA GLY A 82 11.07 4.01 -2.88
C GLY A 82 11.98 4.90 -2.03
N ALA A 83 11.90 6.23 -2.23
CA ALA A 83 12.72 7.20 -1.52
C ALA A 83 12.64 7.08 0.01
N GLU A 84 11.44 6.86 0.55
CA GLU A 84 11.24 6.69 2.01
C GLU A 84 11.90 5.42 2.55
N TYR A 85 11.98 4.36 1.73
CA TYR A 85 12.71 3.14 2.07
C TYR A 85 14.22 3.40 2.10
N ASP A 86 14.74 4.15 1.15
CA ASP A 86 16.16 4.51 1.09
C ASP A 86 16.54 5.39 2.28
N GLU A 87 15.75 6.43 2.59
CA GLU A 87 15.95 7.29 3.77
C GLU A 87 15.93 6.50 5.09
N MET A 88 15.02 5.52 5.19
CA MET A 88 14.97 4.63 6.35
C MET A 88 16.26 3.83 6.50
N ASN A 89 16.80 3.28 5.41
CA ASN A 89 18.06 2.53 5.44
C ASN A 89 19.27 3.42 5.78
N GLU A 90 19.35 4.60 5.17
CA GLU A 90 20.42 5.57 5.48
C GLU A 90 20.44 5.94 6.97
N MET A 91 19.26 6.12 7.58
CA MET A 91 19.19 6.37 9.01
C MET A 91 19.57 5.14 9.83
N LEU A 92 19.12 3.96 9.45
CA LEU A 92 19.42 2.70 10.12
C LEU A 92 20.93 2.41 10.11
N ASP A 93 21.63 2.73 9.02
CA ASP A 93 23.07 2.51 8.88
C ASP A 93 23.89 3.25 9.96
N GLN A 94 23.37 4.39 10.46
CA GLN A 94 24.00 5.14 11.57
C GLN A 94 23.85 4.46 12.93
N TYR A 95 23.02 3.43 13.02
CA TYR A 95 22.71 2.72 14.26
C TYR A 95 23.11 1.24 14.27
N ARG A 96 23.54 0.68 13.13
CA ARG A 96 23.85 -0.77 13.02
C ARG A 96 24.86 -1.25 14.07
N ASP A 97 25.87 -0.44 14.37
CA ASP A 97 26.91 -0.73 15.35
C ASP A 97 26.43 -0.70 16.82
N LYS A 98 25.22 -0.23 17.05
CA LYS A 98 24.61 -0.14 18.40
C LYS A 98 23.83 -1.40 18.80
N PHE A 99 23.65 -2.32 17.88
CA PHE A 99 22.94 -3.58 18.08
C PHE A 99 23.87 -4.77 17.85
N GLU A 100 23.58 -5.92 18.46
CA GLU A 100 24.33 -7.15 18.20
C GLU A 100 24.04 -7.67 16.77
N SER A 101 22.78 -7.50 16.31
CA SER A 101 22.38 -7.83 14.94
C SER A 101 21.22 -6.95 14.46
N VAL A 102 21.22 -6.64 13.16
CA VAL A 102 20.18 -5.85 12.48
C VAL A 102 19.84 -6.48 11.16
N ALA A 103 18.56 -6.74 10.91
CA ALA A 103 18.04 -7.14 9.61
C ALA A 103 16.90 -6.21 9.19
N VAL A 104 16.78 -6.00 7.88
CA VAL A 104 15.68 -5.27 7.24
C VAL A 104 14.90 -6.25 6.40
N ALA A 105 13.59 -6.28 6.60
CA ALA A 105 12.69 -7.07 5.80
C ALA A 105 12.31 -6.35 4.50
N GLU A 106 11.85 -7.10 3.52
CA GLU A 106 11.38 -6.56 2.26
C GLU A 106 10.10 -5.72 2.43
N PRO A 107 9.91 -4.64 1.66
CA PRO A 107 8.63 -3.97 1.52
C PRO A 107 7.62 -4.85 0.79
N LEU A 108 6.35 -4.46 0.74
CA LEU A 108 5.25 -5.32 0.32
C LEU A 108 5.42 -5.95 -1.08
N LEU A 109 5.91 -5.19 -2.06
CA LEU A 109 6.08 -5.66 -3.45
C LEU A 109 7.43 -6.36 -3.70
N GLY A 110 8.26 -6.54 -2.66
CA GLY A 110 9.57 -7.15 -2.79
C GLY A 110 10.51 -6.38 -3.73
N GLU A 111 11.47 -7.07 -4.32
CA GLU A 111 12.47 -6.47 -5.20
C GLU A 111 11.86 -5.72 -6.38
N VAL A 112 12.49 -4.58 -6.73
CA VAL A 112 12.20 -3.83 -7.94
C VAL A 112 12.97 -4.46 -9.09
N GLY A 113 12.27 -4.95 -10.10
CA GLY A 113 12.92 -5.49 -11.30
C GLY A 113 13.51 -4.39 -12.20
N ALA A 114 14.27 -4.82 -13.21
CA ALA A 114 14.95 -3.91 -14.13
C ALA A 114 13.97 -3.09 -15.01
N ASP A 115 12.83 -3.66 -15.35
CA ASP A 115 11.81 -3.04 -16.20
C ASP A 115 10.40 -3.58 -15.89
N ALA A 116 9.41 -3.08 -16.60
CA ALA A 116 8.00 -3.40 -16.38
C ALA A 116 7.63 -4.88 -16.64
N SER A 117 8.47 -5.65 -17.32
CA SER A 117 8.21 -7.08 -17.63
C SER A 117 8.62 -8.01 -16.49
N VAL A 118 9.43 -7.52 -15.54
CA VAL A 118 9.92 -8.33 -14.43
C VAL A 118 8.86 -8.42 -13.34
N ILE A 119 8.43 -9.64 -13.05
CA ILE A 119 7.50 -9.95 -11.97
C ILE A 119 8.17 -10.85 -10.93
N ASN A 120 7.69 -10.81 -9.69
CA ASN A 120 8.18 -11.64 -8.60
C ASN A 120 7.00 -12.25 -7.82
N ALA A 121 7.30 -13.17 -6.92
CA ALA A 121 6.29 -13.88 -6.12
C ALA A 121 5.49 -12.91 -5.21
N ASP A 122 6.12 -11.84 -4.69
CA ASP A 122 5.45 -10.87 -3.82
C ASP A 122 4.40 -10.08 -4.60
N LYS A 123 4.75 -9.59 -5.80
CA LYS A 123 3.78 -8.89 -6.67
C LYS A 123 2.62 -9.79 -7.06
N GLU A 124 2.89 -11.07 -7.39
CA GLU A 124 1.81 -12.04 -7.67
C GLU A 124 0.90 -12.25 -6.46
N ALA A 125 1.47 -12.41 -5.27
CA ALA A 125 0.70 -12.62 -4.05
C ALA A 125 -0.13 -11.38 -3.71
N VAL A 126 0.44 -10.17 -3.83
CA VAL A 126 -0.29 -8.92 -3.63
C VAL A 126 -1.40 -8.78 -4.67
N ALA A 127 -1.12 -9.02 -5.96
CA ALA A 127 -2.13 -8.94 -7.03
C ALA A 127 -3.34 -9.84 -6.74
N LYS A 128 -3.10 -11.07 -6.32
CA LYS A 128 -4.14 -12.03 -5.92
C LYS A 128 -4.93 -11.54 -4.72
N ALA A 129 -4.24 -11.10 -3.66
CA ALA A 129 -4.86 -10.66 -2.41
C ALA A 129 -5.75 -9.41 -2.61
N VAL A 130 -5.25 -8.39 -3.31
CA VAL A 130 -5.98 -7.14 -3.49
C VAL A 130 -7.16 -7.31 -4.45
N THR A 131 -6.99 -8.10 -5.52
CA THR A 131 -8.06 -8.41 -6.47
C THR A 131 -9.17 -9.21 -5.78
N ALA A 132 -8.83 -10.26 -5.03
CA ALA A 132 -9.81 -11.05 -4.28
C ALA A 132 -10.61 -10.19 -3.28
N ALA A 133 -9.93 -9.29 -2.56
CA ALA A 133 -10.59 -8.38 -1.62
C ALA A 133 -11.55 -7.41 -2.34
N ALA A 134 -11.14 -6.82 -3.46
CA ALA A 134 -11.96 -5.90 -4.24
C ALA A 134 -13.19 -6.59 -4.84
N VAL A 135 -13.01 -7.76 -5.42
CA VAL A 135 -14.06 -8.59 -6.01
C VAL A 135 -15.10 -8.98 -4.97
N LYS A 136 -14.64 -9.46 -3.80
CA LYS A 136 -15.52 -9.84 -2.69
C LYS A 136 -16.34 -8.65 -2.17
N GLU A 137 -15.70 -7.49 -1.99
CA GLU A 137 -16.37 -6.29 -1.49
C GLU A 137 -17.40 -5.76 -2.50
N ALA A 138 -17.15 -5.96 -3.80
CA ALA A 138 -18.07 -5.64 -4.88
C ALA A 138 -19.23 -6.64 -5.04
N GLY A 139 -19.19 -7.76 -4.33
CA GLY A 139 -20.23 -8.78 -4.36
C GLY A 139 -20.14 -9.76 -5.53
N TYR A 140 -18.98 -9.85 -6.20
CA TYR A 140 -18.76 -10.83 -7.26
C TYR A 140 -18.05 -12.08 -6.73
N ASP A 141 -18.32 -13.22 -7.38
CA ASP A 141 -17.67 -14.49 -7.05
C ASP A 141 -16.24 -14.59 -7.57
N SER A 142 -15.90 -13.84 -8.62
CA SER A 142 -14.56 -13.81 -9.22
C SER A 142 -14.32 -12.55 -10.06
N ALA A 143 -13.06 -12.25 -10.38
CA ALA A 143 -12.70 -11.18 -11.30
C ALA A 143 -13.30 -11.42 -12.70
N ALA A 144 -13.36 -12.68 -13.14
CA ALA A 144 -14.00 -13.05 -14.40
C ALA A 144 -15.51 -12.79 -14.41
N ALA A 145 -16.21 -13.03 -13.28
CA ALA A 145 -17.63 -12.72 -13.14
C ALA A 145 -17.87 -11.20 -13.20
N ALA A 146 -17.02 -10.41 -12.56
CA ALA A 146 -17.06 -8.95 -12.65
C ALA A 146 -16.78 -8.45 -14.08
N ALA A 147 -15.79 -9.04 -14.76
CA ALA A 147 -15.48 -8.72 -16.16
C ALA A 147 -16.64 -9.03 -17.10
N ALA A 148 -17.34 -10.16 -16.89
CA ALA A 148 -18.55 -10.52 -17.66
C ALA A 148 -19.69 -9.51 -17.44
N ASP A 149 -19.77 -8.89 -16.25
CA ASP A 149 -20.71 -7.81 -15.91
C ASP A 149 -20.16 -6.41 -16.28
N LYS A 150 -19.11 -6.34 -17.12
CA LYS A 150 -18.48 -5.11 -17.59
C LYS A 150 -17.92 -4.23 -16.46
N THR A 151 -17.49 -4.83 -15.35
CA THR A 151 -16.90 -4.13 -14.20
C THR A 151 -15.39 -4.23 -14.23
N ALA A 152 -14.73 -3.08 -14.22
CA ALA A 152 -13.29 -2.92 -14.04
C ALA A 152 -12.96 -2.51 -12.59
N PHE A 153 -11.83 -2.99 -12.09
CA PHE A 153 -11.22 -2.53 -10.85
C PHE A 153 -10.01 -1.67 -11.18
N VAL A 154 -9.96 -0.48 -10.62
CA VAL A 154 -8.84 0.44 -10.78
C VAL A 154 -8.18 0.64 -9.44
N PHE A 155 -6.95 0.16 -9.30
CA PHE A 155 -6.14 0.32 -8.10
C PHE A 155 -5.26 1.56 -8.22
N MET A 156 -5.49 2.54 -7.34
CA MET A 156 -4.79 3.81 -7.33
C MET A 156 -3.67 3.82 -6.27
N GLY A 157 -2.42 3.79 -6.72
CA GLY A 157 -1.24 4.04 -5.88
C GLY A 157 -0.95 5.53 -5.73
N HIS A 158 0.09 5.86 -4.95
CA HIS A 158 0.52 7.25 -4.80
C HIS A 158 1.22 7.76 -6.09
N GLY A 159 2.13 6.98 -6.62
CA GLY A 159 3.08 7.42 -7.62
C GLY A 159 4.38 7.91 -6.97
N THR A 160 5.42 8.03 -7.76
CA THR A 160 6.72 8.56 -7.31
C THR A 160 7.60 8.89 -8.50
N SER A 161 8.43 9.93 -8.39
CA SER A 161 9.51 10.23 -9.35
C SER A 161 10.74 9.34 -9.15
N HIS A 162 10.80 8.56 -8.05
CA HIS A 162 11.88 7.61 -7.78
C HIS A 162 11.91 6.49 -8.84
N THR A 163 13.07 5.90 -9.08
CA THR A 163 13.24 4.80 -10.07
C THR A 163 12.36 3.59 -9.77
N ALA A 164 11.99 3.36 -8.51
CA ALA A 164 11.06 2.31 -8.09
C ALA A 164 9.63 2.47 -8.64
N LYS A 165 9.30 3.59 -9.30
CA LYS A 165 8.01 3.79 -9.98
C LYS A 165 7.65 2.68 -10.97
N VAL A 166 8.66 1.99 -11.52
CA VAL A 166 8.46 0.83 -12.40
C VAL A 166 7.67 -0.30 -11.72
N SER A 167 7.64 -0.35 -10.39
CA SER A 167 6.83 -1.32 -9.64
C SER A 167 5.34 -1.22 -9.94
N TYR A 168 4.83 -0.04 -10.30
CA TYR A 168 3.43 0.12 -10.72
C TYR A 168 3.18 -0.52 -12.08
N SER A 169 4.07 -0.33 -13.05
CA SER A 169 4.01 -1.00 -14.36
C SER A 169 4.17 -2.52 -14.22
N GLN A 170 5.06 -2.97 -13.33
CA GLN A 170 5.23 -4.39 -12.99
C GLN A 170 3.95 -4.98 -12.37
N MET A 171 3.24 -4.24 -11.51
CA MET A 171 1.95 -4.68 -10.99
C MET A 171 0.91 -4.81 -12.09
N GLN A 172 0.85 -3.90 -13.06
CA GLN A 172 -0.04 -4.03 -14.22
C GLN A 172 0.29 -5.29 -15.03
N THR A 173 1.58 -5.52 -15.32
CA THR A 173 2.04 -6.75 -16.00
C THR A 173 1.67 -8.00 -15.22
N THR A 174 1.82 -7.96 -13.89
CA THR A 174 1.44 -9.06 -12.99
C THR A 174 -0.06 -9.35 -13.07
N MET A 175 -0.90 -8.31 -13.02
CA MET A 175 -2.37 -8.48 -13.16
C MET A 175 -2.72 -9.17 -14.48
N GLN A 176 -2.12 -8.73 -15.59
CA GLN A 176 -2.34 -9.33 -16.91
C GLN A 176 -1.87 -10.78 -16.97
N SER A 177 -0.69 -11.09 -16.42
CA SER A 177 -0.14 -12.45 -16.40
C SER A 177 -1.00 -13.44 -15.61
N LEU A 178 -1.76 -12.94 -14.63
CA LEU A 178 -2.72 -13.70 -13.82
C LEU A 178 -4.11 -13.80 -14.47
N GLY A 179 -4.31 -13.20 -15.63
CA GLY A 179 -5.60 -13.18 -16.34
C GLY A 179 -6.63 -12.22 -15.73
N TYR A 180 -6.19 -11.21 -15.00
CA TYR A 180 -7.05 -10.16 -14.46
C TYR A 180 -7.16 -9.00 -15.46
N ASP A 181 -7.76 -9.26 -16.62
CA ASP A 181 -7.86 -8.31 -17.74
C ASP A 181 -8.75 -7.10 -17.42
N ASN A 182 -9.55 -7.18 -16.37
CA ASN A 182 -10.41 -6.10 -15.87
C ASN A 182 -9.80 -5.35 -14.68
N VAL A 183 -8.49 -5.49 -14.44
CA VAL A 183 -7.77 -4.80 -13.37
C VAL A 183 -6.74 -3.84 -13.95
N PHE A 184 -6.79 -2.59 -13.52
CA PHE A 184 -5.94 -1.50 -13.99
C PHE A 184 -5.20 -0.86 -12.81
N ILE A 185 -3.95 -0.48 -13.04
CA ILE A 185 -3.11 0.20 -12.05
C ILE A 185 -2.96 1.67 -12.46
N GLY A 186 -3.22 2.56 -11.52
CA GLY A 186 -2.99 3.98 -11.69
C GLY A 186 -2.31 4.60 -10.48
N THR A 187 -1.92 5.87 -10.57
CA THR A 187 -1.26 6.62 -9.50
C THR A 187 -1.76 8.06 -9.43
N VAL A 188 -1.82 8.62 -8.21
CA VAL A 188 -2.21 10.02 -7.98
C VAL A 188 -1.26 10.98 -8.72
N GLU A 189 0.05 10.72 -8.63
CA GLU A 189 1.09 11.58 -9.22
C GLU A 189 1.21 11.43 -10.75
N GLY A 190 0.54 10.42 -11.36
CA GLY A 190 0.71 10.11 -12.77
C GLY A 190 2.13 9.67 -13.13
N GLU A 191 2.81 9.03 -12.18
CA GLU A 191 4.18 8.53 -12.34
C GLU A 191 4.24 7.02 -12.02
N PRO A 192 4.56 6.19 -13.01
CA PRO A 192 4.89 6.51 -14.41
C PRO A 192 3.67 7.02 -15.23
N GLU A 193 3.92 7.69 -16.38
CA GLU A 193 2.90 8.42 -17.15
C GLU A 193 1.68 7.58 -17.53
N GLU A 194 1.87 6.32 -17.88
CA GLU A 194 0.79 5.38 -18.23
C GLU A 194 -0.16 5.10 -17.06
N THR A 195 0.18 5.50 -15.84
CA THR A 195 -0.64 5.35 -14.63
C THR A 195 -1.43 6.60 -14.27
N SER A 196 -1.36 7.65 -15.08
CA SER A 196 -2.15 8.87 -14.87
C SER A 196 -3.65 8.57 -14.96
N CYS A 197 -4.47 9.38 -14.29
CA CYS A 197 -5.94 9.21 -14.30
C CYS A 197 -6.49 9.17 -15.73
N GLU A 198 -6.03 10.08 -16.59
CA GLU A 198 -6.46 10.17 -17.98
C GLU A 198 -6.08 8.91 -18.77
N ALA A 199 -4.83 8.44 -18.65
CA ALA A 199 -4.36 7.22 -19.31
C ALA A 199 -5.18 5.98 -18.88
N VAL A 200 -5.48 5.88 -17.58
CA VAL A 200 -6.27 4.76 -17.05
C VAL A 200 -7.72 4.84 -17.51
N ILE A 201 -8.35 6.02 -17.55
CA ILE A 201 -9.70 6.20 -18.10
C ILE A 201 -9.76 5.69 -19.55
N GLU A 202 -8.80 6.09 -20.39
CA GLU A 202 -8.75 5.65 -21.79
C GLU A 202 -8.49 4.15 -21.92
N ALA A 203 -7.65 3.56 -21.07
CA ALA A 203 -7.40 2.11 -21.05
C ALA A 203 -8.65 1.31 -20.67
N VAL A 204 -9.36 1.71 -19.62
CA VAL A 204 -10.61 1.06 -19.18
C VAL A 204 -11.69 1.15 -20.25
N LYS A 205 -11.85 2.32 -20.85
CA LYS A 205 -12.77 2.58 -21.96
C LYS A 205 -12.45 1.73 -23.20
N ALA A 206 -11.18 1.69 -23.60
CA ALA A 206 -10.71 0.90 -24.74
C ALA A 206 -10.93 -0.61 -24.53
N ALA A 207 -10.82 -1.08 -23.28
CA ALA A 207 -11.12 -2.46 -22.91
C ALA A 207 -12.63 -2.79 -22.87
N GLY A 208 -13.51 -1.78 -23.01
CA GLY A 208 -14.96 -1.94 -23.12
C GLY A 208 -15.68 -2.21 -21.80
N TYR A 209 -15.11 -1.79 -20.68
CA TYR A 209 -15.79 -1.82 -19.39
C TYR A 209 -16.65 -0.58 -19.22
N THR A 210 -17.82 -0.74 -18.59
CA THR A 210 -18.80 0.35 -18.39
C THR A 210 -19.06 0.65 -16.92
N LYS A 211 -18.61 -0.22 -16.00
CA LYS A 211 -18.66 -0.03 -14.56
C LYS A 211 -17.25 -0.01 -14.01
N VAL A 212 -16.98 0.88 -13.08
CA VAL A 212 -15.64 1.07 -12.51
C VAL A 212 -15.71 1.09 -11.00
N ILE A 213 -14.79 0.38 -10.38
CA ILE A 213 -14.57 0.40 -8.92
C ILE A 213 -13.17 0.90 -8.66
N LEU A 214 -13.05 2.08 -8.06
CA LEU A 214 -11.80 2.69 -7.64
C LEU A 214 -11.42 2.17 -6.24
N ARG A 215 -10.17 1.76 -6.06
CA ARG A 215 -9.66 1.28 -4.77
C ARG A 215 -8.20 1.70 -4.59
N PRO A 216 -7.76 2.10 -3.35
CA PRO A 216 -6.37 2.46 -3.16
C PRO A 216 -5.44 1.24 -3.23
N LEU A 217 -4.31 1.40 -3.93
CA LEU A 217 -3.14 0.52 -3.86
C LEU A 217 -2.15 1.14 -2.87
N MET A 218 -2.61 1.32 -1.64
CA MET A 218 -1.87 1.94 -0.54
C MET A 218 -2.10 1.14 0.73
N VAL A 219 -1.05 0.98 1.53
CA VAL A 219 -1.15 0.22 2.80
C VAL A 219 -2.19 0.86 3.71
N VAL A 220 -2.28 2.18 3.69
CA VAL A 220 -3.26 2.98 4.45
C VAL A 220 -4.13 3.79 3.50
N ALA A 221 -5.44 3.69 3.62
CA ALA A 221 -6.39 4.54 2.91
C ALA A 221 -6.53 5.89 3.64
N GLY A 222 -5.55 6.78 3.43
CA GLY A 222 -5.47 8.10 4.03
C GLY A 222 -6.13 9.21 3.20
N ASP A 223 -5.51 10.40 3.21
CA ASP A 223 -6.04 11.59 2.55
C ASP A 223 -6.13 11.40 1.02
N HIS A 224 -5.16 10.75 0.38
CA HIS A 224 -5.20 10.46 -1.05
C HIS A 224 -6.40 9.58 -1.44
N ALA A 225 -6.71 8.55 -0.67
CA ALA A 225 -7.88 7.71 -0.94
C ALA A 225 -9.22 8.44 -0.73
N ASN A 226 -9.26 9.38 0.23
CA ASN A 226 -10.48 10.11 0.57
C ASN A 226 -10.68 11.38 -0.26
N ASN A 227 -9.61 12.03 -0.69
CA ASN A 227 -9.68 13.30 -1.41
C ASN A 227 -9.37 13.10 -2.91
N ASP A 228 -8.17 12.60 -3.24
CA ASP A 228 -7.73 12.49 -4.63
C ASP A 228 -8.45 11.35 -5.39
N MET A 229 -8.81 10.25 -4.69
CA MET A 229 -9.59 9.17 -5.30
C MET A 229 -11.09 9.43 -5.22
N ALA A 230 -11.64 9.56 -4.02
CA ALA A 230 -13.08 9.54 -3.75
C ALA A 230 -13.66 10.90 -3.34
N GLY A 231 -12.91 12.00 -3.50
CA GLY A 231 -13.35 13.35 -3.17
C GLY A 231 -14.39 13.89 -4.14
N GLU A 232 -14.99 15.03 -3.75
CA GLU A 232 -16.00 15.74 -4.55
C GLU A 232 -15.37 16.81 -5.47
N ASP A 233 -14.07 17.08 -5.33
CA ASP A 233 -13.35 18.05 -6.15
C ASP A 233 -13.24 17.57 -7.61
N ALA A 234 -13.20 18.49 -8.55
CA ALA A 234 -13.23 18.16 -9.98
C ALA A 234 -12.01 17.34 -10.45
N ASP A 235 -10.89 17.44 -9.73
CA ASP A 235 -9.64 16.74 -10.00
C ASP A 235 -9.55 15.38 -9.30
N SER A 236 -10.54 15.00 -8.47
CA SER A 236 -10.61 13.64 -7.93
C SER A 236 -10.84 12.60 -9.02
N TRP A 237 -10.30 11.41 -8.83
CA TRP A 237 -10.50 10.30 -9.77
C TRP A 237 -11.97 9.98 -9.99
N LEU A 238 -12.77 9.94 -8.90
CA LEU A 238 -14.23 9.71 -8.99
C LEU A 238 -14.89 10.74 -9.91
N SER A 239 -14.55 12.02 -9.75
CA SER A 239 -15.10 13.11 -10.57
C SER A 239 -14.66 13.01 -12.02
N GLN A 240 -13.36 12.73 -12.28
CA GLN A 240 -12.81 12.60 -13.63
C GLN A 240 -13.40 11.39 -14.37
N PHE A 241 -13.48 10.21 -13.73
CA PHE A 241 -14.11 9.03 -14.31
C PHE A 241 -15.60 9.27 -14.61
N THR A 242 -16.32 9.94 -13.71
CA THR A 242 -17.71 10.31 -13.92
C THR A 242 -17.87 11.29 -15.08
N ALA A 243 -17.02 12.32 -15.13
CA ALA A 243 -17.03 13.34 -16.17
C ALA A 243 -16.66 12.80 -17.57
N ALA A 244 -15.94 11.69 -17.65
CA ALA A 244 -15.64 11.02 -18.92
C ALA A 244 -16.88 10.58 -19.70
N GLY A 245 -18.02 10.42 -19.03
CA GLY A 245 -19.34 10.19 -19.63
C GLY A 245 -19.50 8.87 -20.39
N CYS A 246 -18.51 7.96 -20.27
CA CYS A 246 -18.52 6.65 -20.92
C CYS A 246 -18.77 5.49 -19.94
N PHE A 247 -18.85 5.76 -18.64
CA PHE A 247 -19.11 4.78 -17.61
C PHE A 247 -20.54 4.92 -17.07
N GLU A 248 -21.24 3.80 -16.93
CA GLU A 248 -22.59 3.72 -16.37
C GLU A 248 -22.58 3.92 -14.85
N ASN A 249 -21.53 3.43 -14.19
CA ASN A 249 -21.35 3.53 -12.75
C ASN A 249 -19.88 3.64 -12.38
N VAL A 250 -19.57 4.49 -11.40
CA VAL A 250 -18.23 4.64 -10.81
C VAL A 250 -18.39 4.64 -9.30
N ASP A 251 -17.86 3.62 -8.64
CA ASP A 251 -17.90 3.44 -7.19
C ASP A 251 -16.51 3.45 -6.58
N CYS A 252 -16.42 3.70 -5.27
CA CYS A 252 -15.17 3.71 -4.51
C CYS A 252 -15.21 2.74 -3.35
N GLN A 253 -14.15 1.94 -3.21
CA GLN A 253 -13.87 1.11 -2.03
C GLN A 253 -12.71 1.74 -1.25
N ILE A 254 -12.99 2.44 -0.16
CA ILE A 254 -11.98 3.14 0.65
C ILE A 254 -11.44 2.21 1.73
N SER A 255 -10.50 1.34 1.35
CA SER A 255 -9.90 0.36 2.25
C SER A 255 -8.41 0.18 1.96
N GLY A 256 -7.56 0.38 3.00
CA GLY A 256 -6.11 0.20 2.89
C GLY A 256 -5.72 -1.28 2.83
N LEU A 257 -4.59 -1.57 2.17
CA LEU A 257 -4.08 -2.93 1.98
C LEU A 257 -3.76 -3.62 3.29
N GLY A 258 -3.32 -2.87 4.33
CA GLY A 258 -3.01 -3.41 5.65
C GLY A 258 -4.19 -4.06 6.39
N ARG A 259 -5.42 -3.91 5.88
CA ARG A 259 -6.62 -4.59 6.40
C ARG A 259 -6.86 -5.96 5.77
N ILE A 260 -6.14 -6.29 4.70
CA ILE A 260 -6.28 -7.56 3.99
C ILE A 260 -5.42 -8.61 4.68
N ALA A 261 -6.04 -9.69 5.17
CA ALA A 261 -5.35 -10.73 5.92
C ALA A 261 -4.17 -11.35 5.12
N ASP A 262 -4.36 -11.59 3.83
CA ASP A 262 -3.32 -12.16 2.98
C ASP A 262 -2.13 -11.18 2.81
N VAL A 263 -2.37 -9.87 2.81
CA VAL A 263 -1.31 -8.85 2.82
C VAL A 263 -0.56 -8.86 4.16
N GLN A 264 -1.26 -9.03 5.28
CA GLN A 264 -0.62 -9.16 6.59
C GLN A 264 0.28 -10.41 6.65
N GLN A 265 -0.13 -11.52 6.03
CA GLN A 265 0.68 -12.73 5.93
C GLN A 265 1.97 -12.52 5.12
N LEU A 266 1.96 -11.67 4.10
CA LEU A 266 3.18 -11.32 3.35
C LEU A 266 4.18 -10.57 4.24
N TYR A 267 3.74 -9.59 5.04
CA TYR A 267 4.62 -8.93 6.00
C TYR A 267 5.19 -9.89 7.05
N ILE A 268 4.40 -10.86 7.51
CA ILE A 268 4.89 -11.92 8.40
C ILE A 268 5.98 -12.75 7.71
N ALA A 269 5.78 -13.13 6.46
CA ALA A 269 6.75 -13.90 5.68
C ALA A 269 8.06 -13.12 5.45
N HIS A 270 7.97 -11.83 5.09
CA HIS A 270 9.13 -10.96 4.93
C HIS A 270 9.89 -10.77 6.24
N THR A 271 9.17 -10.54 7.34
CA THR A 271 9.78 -10.46 8.68
C THR A 271 10.49 -11.77 9.04
N LYS A 272 9.87 -12.92 8.73
CA LYS A 272 10.51 -14.22 8.97
C LYS A 272 11.80 -14.38 8.17
N ALA A 273 11.79 -14.02 6.90
CA ALA A 273 12.99 -14.09 6.06
C ALA A 273 14.13 -13.23 6.63
N ALA A 274 13.81 -12.03 7.13
CA ALA A 274 14.78 -11.16 7.80
C ALA A 274 15.29 -11.77 9.11
N MET A 275 14.42 -12.44 9.90
CA MET A 275 14.83 -13.18 11.11
C MET A 275 15.79 -14.32 10.79
N ASP A 276 15.53 -15.05 9.73
CA ASP A 276 16.38 -16.17 9.31
C ASP A 276 17.79 -15.70 8.96
N LEU A 277 17.94 -14.49 8.42
CA LEU A 277 19.25 -13.86 8.16
C LEU A 277 20.03 -13.50 9.44
N LEU A 278 19.34 -13.24 10.57
CA LEU A 278 20.03 -12.99 11.85
C LEU A 278 20.62 -14.27 12.47
N ASN A 279 20.09 -15.43 12.10
CA ASN A 279 20.44 -16.73 12.71
C ASN A 279 21.42 -17.56 11.88
N GLY A 280 21.80 -17.09 10.70
CA GLY A 280 22.75 -17.72 9.75
C GLY A 280 24.08 -17.05 9.74
#